data_37939d9d576e8159cb5cc29e9fbb8d94
#
_entry.id   37939d9d576e8159cb5cc29e9fbb8d94
#
_cell.length_a   1.000
_cell.length_b   1.000
_cell.length_c   1.000
_cell.angle_alpha   90.00
_cell.angle_beta   90.00
_cell.angle_gamma   90.00
#
_symmetry.space_group_name_H-M   'P 1'
#
loop_
_entity.id
_entity.type
_entity.pdbx_description
1 polymer ?
#
loop_
_entity_poly.entity_id
_entity_poly.type
_entity_poly.pdbx_seq_one_letter_code
_entity_poly.pdbx_strand_id
1 'polypeptide(L)'
;MSNTQYDNLCGEHFASTEREIIRIDGLNKAFGEIKAVRDLSFRVCRGELFAFLGVNGAGKSTTISIISGQLRRDGGSVTILGMDAERDFEHVSRKLGVVFQNSVLDQALTVRENLRSRAALYGINGKAFKKRLSELSELLDFGDLLNRTVGKLSGGQRRRIDIARALLHEPEILILDEPTTGLDPQTRLLLWSVVMQLRAEHGLTVFLTTHYMEEAADADYV
;
A
#
# COMPACT_ATOMS: atom_id res chain seq x y z
N MET A 1 -25.41 7.31 7.98
CA MET A 1 -25.26 6.17 8.90
C MET A 1 -24.57 6.67 10.15
N SER A 2 -25.08 6.40 11.32
CA SER A 2 -24.64 6.99 12.59
C SER A 2 -23.29 6.42 13.04
N ASN A 3 -22.44 7.24 13.66
CA ASN A 3 -21.10 6.89 14.21
C ASN A 3 -21.09 5.60 15.06
N THR A 4 -22.22 5.16 15.57
CA THR A 4 -22.37 4.03 16.49
C THR A 4 -22.15 2.65 15.84
N GLN A 5 -22.23 2.55 14.52
CA GLN A 5 -22.09 1.27 13.80
C GLN A 5 -20.62 0.89 13.54
N TYR A 6 -19.70 1.87 13.55
CA TYR A 6 -18.27 1.66 13.32
C TYR A 6 -17.49 1.33 14.61
N ASP A 7 -17.98 1.77 15.77
CA ASP A 7 -17.30 1.55 17.06
C ASP A 7 -17.26 0.07 17.49
N ASN A 8 -18.14 -0.79 16.95
CA ASN A 8 -18.21 -2.23 17.25
C ASN A 8 -17.31 -3.10 16.35
N LEU A 9 -16.69 -2.56 15.30
CA LEU A 9 -15.99 -3.36 14.29
C LEU A 9 -14.55 -3.70 14.67
N CYS A 10 -13.91 -2.91 15.54
CA CYS A 10 -12.52 -3.14 15.96
C CYS A 10 -12.37 -4.00 17.23
N GLY A 11 -13.27 -4.91 17.57
CA GLY A 11 -13.17 -5.87 18.70
C GLY A 11 -12.96 -5.26 20.10
N GLU A 12 -13.62 -5.82 21.12
CA GLU A 12 -13.89 -5.22 22.44
C GLU A 12 -12.73 -4.98 23.43
N HIS A 13 -11.43 -5.07 23.07
CA HIS A 13 -10.39 -5.16 24.11
C HIS A 13 -9.34 -4.02 24.19
N PHE A 14 -9.44 -2.94 23.40
CA PHE A 14 -8.58 -1.73 23.53
C PHE A 14 -9.37 -0.46 23.25
N ALA A 15 -8.88 0.70 23.74
CA ALA A 15 -9.46 2.00 23.43
C ALA A 15 -9.53 2.23 21.92
N SER A 16 -10.68 2.60 21.38
CA SER A 16 -10.99 2.66 19.96
C SER A 16 -10.01 3.45 19.09
N THR A 17 -9.37 4.46 19.68
CA THR A 17 -8.40 5.35 19.00
C THR A 17 -7.00 4.76 18.81
N GLU A 18 -6.57 3.79 19.61
CA GLU A 18 -5.24 3.16 19.46
C GLU A 18 -5.19 2.09 18.35
N ARG A 19 -6.35 1.63 17.90
CA ARG A 19 -6.46 0.61 16.85
C ARG A 19 -6.59 1.19 15.45
N GLU A 20 -7.16 2.38 15.30
CA GLU A 20 -7.33 3.01 14.00
C GLU A 20 -5.97 3.45 13.44
N ILE A 21 -5.55 2.81 12.36
CA ILE A 21 -4.27 3.14 11.72
C ILE A 21 -4.46 4.11 10.53
N ILE A 22 -5.62 4.02 9.86
CA ILE A 22 -6.05 4.99 8.84
C ILE A 22 -7.46 5.43 9.20
N ARG A 23 -7.69 6.74 9.23
CA ARG A 23 -9.00 7.34 9.40
C ARG A 23 -9.23 8.43 8.37
N ILE A 24 -10.33 8.32 7.67
CA ILE A 24 -10.80 9.30 6.68
C ILE A 24 -12.18 9.77 7.10
N ASP A 25 -12.36 11.08 7.20
CA ASP A 25 -13.63 11.70 7.55
C ASP A 25 -13.97 12.77 6.51
N GLY A 26 -15.10 12.60 5.82
CA GLY A 26 -15.67 13.58 4.90
C GLY A 26 -14.74 13.98 3.75
N LEU A 27 -13.92 13.06 3.26
CA LEU A 27 -12.94 13.36 2.21
C LEU A 27 -13.61 13.80 0.92
N ASN A 28 -13.16 14.93 0.41
CA ASN A 28 -13.63 15.48 -0.85
C ASN A 28 -12.46 15.81 -1.79
N LYS A 29 -12.64 15.49 -3.08
CA LYS A 29 -11.72 15.87 -4.15
C LYS A 29 -12.44 16.09 -5.47
N ALA A 30 -12.15 17.23 -6.11
CA ALA A 30 -12.66 17.57 -7.43
C ALA A 30 -11.51 17.93 -8.38
N PHE A 31 -11.71 17.68 -9.67
CA PHE A 31 -10.88 18.13 -10.78
C PHE A 31 -11.76 18.96 -11.74
N GLY A 32 -11.72 20.25 -11.60
CA GLY A 32 -12.66 21.15 -12.25
C GLY A 32 -14.09 20.82 -11.80
N GLU A 33 -14.98 20.49 -12.72
CA GLU A 33 -16.38 20.13 -12.44
C GLU A 33 -16.56 18.66 -12.00
N ILE A 34 -15.52 17.81 -12.17
CA ILE A 34 -15.61 16.39 -11.87
C ILE A 34 -15.30 16.17 -10.39
N LYS A 35 -16.30 15.79 -9.62
CA LYS A 35 -16.15 15.38 -8.20
C LYS A 35 -15.67 13.92 -8.15
N ALA A 36 -14.37 13.71 -8.06
CA ALA A 36 -13.76 12.39 -8.04
C ALA A 36 -13.96 11.64 -6.71
N VAL A 37 -13.99 12.37 -5.59
CA VAL A 37 -14.31 11.81 -4.26
C VAL A 37 -15.33 12.75 -3.61
N ARG A 38 -16.38 12.15 -3.01
CA ARG A 38 -17.50 12.92 -2.39
C ARG A 38 -17.78 12.36 -1.01
N ASP A 39 -17.53 13.16 0.01
CA ASP A 39 -17.88 12.88 1.41
C ASP A 39 -17.53 11.44 1.86
N LEU A 40 -16.34 10.97 1.47
CA LEU A 40 -15.89 9.63 1.75
C LEU A 40 -15.38 9.54 3.19
N SER A 41 -15.91 8.58 3.95
CA SER A 41 -15.52 8.32 5.33
C SER A 41 -15.36 6.83 5.56
N PHE A 42 -14.23 6.41 6.10
CA PHE A 42 -13.97 5.04 6.55
C PHE A 42 -12.79 4.97 7.51
N ARG A 43 -12.60 3.82 8.13
CA ARG A 43 -11.52 3.52 9.07
C ARG A 43 -10.89 2.18 8.72
N VAL A 44 -9.59 2.07 8.99
CA VAL A 44 -8.83 0.82 8.87
C VAL A 44 -8.12 0.59 10.20
N CYS A 45 -8.28 -0.60 10.75
CA CYS A 45 -7.63 -0.98 12.00
C CYS A 45 -6.26 -1.63 11.73
N ARG A 46 -5.39 -1.61 12.75
CA ARG A 46 -4.06 -2.20 12.68
C ARG A 46 -4.12 -3.72 12.42
N GLY A 47 -3.33 -4.19 11.48
CA GLY A 47 -3.25 -5.61 11.09
C GLY A 47 -4.40 -6.07 10.19
N GLU A 48 -5.34 -5.19 9.82
CA GLU A 48 -6.42 -5.54 8.89
C GLU A 48 -5.95 -5.60 7.44
N LEU A 49 -6.62 -6.45 6.68
CA LEU A 49 -6.69 -6.42 5.23
C LEU A 49 -7.98 -5.71 4.82
N PHE A 50 -7.87 -4.45 4.47
CA PHE A 50 -9.00 -3.63 4.02
C PHE A 50 -9.04 -3.58 2.50
N ALA A 51 -10.15 -4.00 1.90
CA ALA A 51 -10.36 -3.95 0.46
C ALA A 51 -11.28 -2.79 0.06
N PHE A 52 -10.76 -1.85 -0.69
CA PHE A 52 -11.54 -0.76 -1.24
C PHE A 52 -12.05 -1.14 -2.63
N LEU A 53 -13.21 -1.78 -2.66
CA LEU A 53 -13.86 -2.28 -3.86
C LEU A 53 -14.60 -1.17 -4.59
N GLY A 54 -14.55 -1.16 -5.90
CA GLY A 54 -15.32 -0.22 -6.71
C GLY A 54 -14.99 -0.30 -8.21
N VAL A 55 -15.93 0.16 -9.01
CA VAL A 55 -15.73 0.25 -10.48
C VAL A 55 -14.65 1.28 -10.85
N ASN A 56 -14.18 1.20 -12.10
CA ASN A 56 -13.24 2.20 -12.60
C ASN A 56 -13.88 3.60 -12.59
N GLY A 57 -13.12 4.60 -12.16
CA GLY A 57 -13.62 5.96 -11.98
C GLY A 57 -14.32 6.24 -10.64
N ALA A 58 -14.44 5.27 -9.73
CA ALA A 58 -15.04 5.44 -8.41
C ALA A 58 -14.19 6.26 -7.41
N GLY A 59 -13.06 6.83 -7.83
CA GLY A 59 -12.18 7.63 -6.96
C GLY A 59 -11.14 6.84 -6.17
N LYS A 60 -10.98 5.53 -6.40
CA LYS A 60 -10.04 4.67 -5.67
C LYS A 60 -8.60 5.18 -5.72
N SER A 61 -8.04 5.32 -6.92
CA SER A 61 -6.66 5.80 -7.10
C SER A 61 -6.48 7.26 -6.66
N THR A 62 -7.55 8.09 -6.77
CA THR A 62 -7.55 9.45 -6.21
C THR A 62 -7.41 9.41 -4.69
N THR A 63 -8.15 8.54 -4.02
CA THR A 63 -8.08 8.36 -2.56
C THR A 63 -6.69 7.87 -2.15
N ILE A 64 -6.12 6.87 -2.85
CA ILE A 64 -4.74 6.42 -2.62
C ILE A 64 -3.73 7.55 -2.80
N SER A 65 -3.88 8.35 -3.86
CA SER A 65 -2.97 9.48 -4.12
C SER A 65 -3.02 10.53 -3.00
N ILE A 66 -4.18 10.72 -2.36
CA ILE A 66 -4.32 11.62 -1.20
C ILE A 66 -3.68 10.97 0.04
N ILE A 67 -3.98 9.70 0.34
CA ILE A 67 -3.40 8.98 1.47
C ILE A 67 -1.86 8.94 1.38
N SER A 68 -1.32 8.73 0.18
CA SER A 68 0.12 8.69 -0.09
C SER A 68 0.78 10.05 -0.26
N GLY A 69 0.05 11.15 -0.04
CA GLY A 69 0.56 12.53 -0.08
C GLY A 69 0.92 13.06 -1.48
N GLN A 70 0.53 12.36 -2.54
CA GLN A 70 0.77 12.81 -3.93
C GLN A 70 -0.24 13.87 -4.39
N LEU A 71 -1.41 13.88 -3.79
CA LEU A 71 -2.51 14.76 -4.14
C LEU A 71 -3.09 15.40 -2.88
N ARG A 72 -3.33 16.71 -2.92
CA ARG A 72 -4.01 17.42 -1.84
C ARG A 72 -5.51 17.19 -1.90
N ARG A 73 -6.12 17.02 -0.74
CA ARG A 73 -7.58 17.00 -0.57
C ARG A 73 -8.16 18.41 -0.71
N ASP A 74 -9.44 18.49 -1.10
CA ASP A 74 -10.17 19.75 -1.14
C ASP A 74 -11.01 19.97 0.13
N GLY A 75 -11.33 18.88 0.86
CA GLY A 75 -12.05 18.93 2.13
C GLY A 75 -11.98 17.62 2.89
N GLY A 76 -12.44 17.64 4.13
CA GLY A 76 -12.36 16.49 5.04
C GLY A 76 -11.01 16.35 5.72
N SER A 77 -10.79 15.20 6.37
CA SER A 77 -9.54 14.88 7.04
C SER A 77 -9.06 13.48 6.68
N VAL A 78 -7.72 13.29 6.67
CA VAL A 78 -7.06 12.00 6.51
C VAL A 78 -6.00 11.91 7.61
N THR A 79 -6.19 10.96 8.51
CA THR A 79 -5.28 10.70 9.63
C THR A 79 -4.66 9.31 9.48
N ILE A 80 -3.35 9.22 9.60
CA ILE A 80 -2.58 7.98 9.52
C ILE A 80 -1.71 7.88 10.76
N LEU A 81 -1.86 6.80 11.54
CA LEU A 81 -1.15 6.61 12.81
C LEU A 81 -1.33 7.81 13.77
N GLY A 82 -2.52 8.42 13.78
CA GLY A 82 -2.82 9.61 14.59
C GLY A 82 -2.27 10.93 14.04
N MET A 83 -1.54 10.91 12.92
CA MET A 83 -0.93 12.08 12.27
C MET A 83 -1.75 12.53 11.06
N ASP A 84 -1.84 13.83 10.79
CA ASP A 84 -2.46 14.33 9.55
C ASP A 84 -1.59 13.98 8.34
N ALA A 85 -2.15 13.27 7.37
CA ALA A 85 -1.42 12.76 6.21
C ALA A 85 -0.75 13.84 5.36
N GLU A 86 -1.25 15.08 5.38
CA GLU A 86 -0.71 16.21 4.61
C GLU A 86 0.30 17.02 5.43
N ARG A 87 -0.02 17.34 6.68
CA ARG A 87 0.83 18.17 7.56
C ARG A 87 2.06 17.42 8.03
N ASP A 88 1.91 16.14 8.37
CA ASP A 88 2.94 15.29 8.94
C ASP A 88 3.52 14.31 7.90
N PHE A 89 3.43 14.65 6.61
CA PHE A 89 3.74 13.77 5.49
C PHE A 89 5.13 13.11 5.59
N GLU A 90 6.15 13.83 6.04
CA GLU A 90 7.49 13.27 6.19
C GLU A 90 7.52 12.08 7.15
N HIS A 91 6.82 12.15 8.27
CA HIS A 91 6.72 11.06 9.25
C HIS A 91 5.82 9.93 8.74
N VAL A 92 4.66 10.29 8.19
CA VAL A 92 3.69 9.33 7.63
C VAL A 92 4.31 8.52 6.49
N SER A 93 5.01 9.17 5.54
CA SER A 93 5.59 8.50 4.38
C SER A 93 6.63 7.43 4.73
N ARG A 94 7.29 7.54 5.89
CA ARG A 94 8.23 6.54 6.41
C ARG A 94 7.53 5.28 6.92
N LYS A 95 6.23 5.35 7.16
CA LYS A 95 5.38 4.25 7.65
C LYS A 95 4.56 3.60 6.54
N LEU A 96 4.57 4.20 5.35
CA LEU A 96 3.78 3.75 4.21
C LEU A 96 4.66 3.06 3.16
N GLY A 97 4.32 1.83 2.80
CA GLY A 97 4.73 1.19 1.57
C GLY A 97 3.63 1.36 0.52
N VAL A 98 3.95 1.86 -0.66
CA VAL A 98 2.94 2.06 -1.71
C VAL A 98 3.35 1.36 -3.00
N VAL A 99 2.48 0.53 -3.53
CA VAL A 99 2.59 -0.13 -4.82
C VAL A 99 1.49 0.42 -5.72
N PHE A 100 1.87 1.26 -6.66
CA PHE A 100 0.93 1.86 -7.62
C PHE A 100 0.53 0.88 -8.72
N GLN A 101 -0.55 1.17 -9.39
CA GLN A 101 -1.01 0.40 -10.56
C GLN A 101 0.09 0.32 -11.63
N ASN A 102 0.71 1.46 -11.95
CA ASN A 102 1.87 1.51 -12.84
C ASN A 102 3.17 1.42 -12.05
N SER A 103 4.13 0.65 -12.58
CA SER A 103 5.47 0.55 -11.98
C SER A 103 6.18 1.90 -12.01
N VAL A 104 6.81 2.25 -10.88
CA VAL A 104 7.62 3.47 -10.72
C VAL A 104 9.13 3.17 -10.73
N LEU A 105 9.51 1.95 -11.13
CA LEU A 105 10.90 1.55 -11.28
C LEU A 105 11.52 2.18 -12.53
N ASP A 106 12.78 2.60 -12.41
CA ASP A 106 13.54 3.05 -13.56
C ASP A 106 13.90 1.85 -14.44
N GLN A 107 13.42 1.89 -15.68
CA GLN A 107 13.59 0.80 -16.64
C GLN A 107 15.02 0.65 -17.14
N ALA A 108 15.86 1.69 -17.06
CA ALA A 108 17.25 1.68 -17.50
C ALA A 108 18.19 1.06 -16.46
N LEU A 109 17.79 1.07 -15.18
CA LEU A 109 18.56 0.53 -14.07
C LEU A 109 18.29 -0.96 -13.85
N THR A 110 19.25 -1.64 -13.22
CA THR A 110 19.05 -3.00 -12.72
C THR A 110 18.10 -3.00 -11.52
N VAL A 111 17.56 -4.18 -11.18
CA VAL A 111 16.75 -4.38 -9.98
C VAL A 111 17.49 -3.91 -8.73
N ARG A 112 18.76 -4.32 -8.58
CA ARG A 112 19.62 -3.94 -7.44
C ARG A 112 19.81 -2.45 -7.33
N GLU A 113 20.03 -1.74 -8.43
CA GLU A 113 20.23 -0.29 -8.45
C GLU A 113 18.95 0.45 -8.07
N ASN A 114 17.81 0.05 -8.61
CA ASN A 114 16.49 0.59 -8.23
C ASN A 114 16.25 0.46 -6.72
N LEU A 115 16.41 -0.75 -6.18
CA LEU A 115 16.18 -1.01 -4.77
C LEU A 115 17.20 -0.27 -3.88
N ARG A 116 18.47 -0.18 -4.31
CA ARG A 116 19.51 0.54 -3.57
C ARG A 116 19.22 2.04 -3.50
N SER A 117 18.84 2.65 -4.62
CA SER A 117 18.49 4.07 -4.67
C SER A 117 17.30 4.38 -3.75
N ARG A 118 16.29 3.51 -3.75
CA ARG A 118 15.14 3.67 -2.86
C ARG A 118 15.50 3.49 -1.39
N ALA A 119 16.27 2.47 -1.05
CA ALA A 119 16.71 2.18 0.32
C ALA A 119 17.52 3.35 0.92
N ALA A 120 18.35 4.00 0.09
CA ALA A 120 19.15 5.15 0.51
C ALA A 120 18.31 6.33 0.99
N LEU A 121 17.09 6.54 0.46
CA LEU A 121 16.16 7.57 0.91
C LEU A 121 15.67 7.35 2.36
N TYR A 122 15.73 6.11 2.84
CA TYR A 122 15.40 5.73 4.21
C TYR A 122 16.64 5.54 5.10
N GLY A 123 17.83 5.89 4.61
CA GLY A 123 19.09 5.69 5.32
C GLY A 123 19.57 4.23 5.36
N ILE A 124 18.95 3.33 4.61
CA ILE A 124 19.30 1.90 4.56
C ILE A 124 20.44 1.69 3.56
N ASN A 125 21.67 1.56 4.06
CA ASN A 125 22.88 1.48 3.25
C ASN A 125 23.78 0.31 3.68
N GLY A 126 24.82 0.03 2.88
CA GLY A 126 25.91 -0.88 3.23
C GLY A 126 25.43 -2.28 3.61
N LYS A 127 25.78 -2.73 4.84
CA LYS A 127 25.40 -4.06 5.35
C LYS A 127 23.92 -4.21 5.57
N ALA A 128 23.22 -3.16 6.07
CA ALA A 128 21.78 -3.16 6.29
C ALA A 128 21.02 -3.37 4.97
N PHE A 129 21.42 -2.65 3.91
CA PHE A 129 20.82 -2.85 2.59
C PHE A 129 21.04 -4.28 2.06
N LYS A 130 22.27 -4.83 2.18
CA LYS A 130 22.55 -6.20 1.72
C LYS A 130 21.69 -7.23 2.43
N LYS A 131 21.54 -7.11 3.76
CA LYS A 131 20.68 -7.98 4.56
C LYS A 131 19.23 -7.89 4.10
N ARG A 132 18.69 -6.67 4.04
CA ARG A 132 17.29 -6.43 3.63
C ARG A 132 17.00 -6.89 2.21
N LEU A 133 17.95 -6.67 1.29
CA LEU A 133 17.83 -7.14 -0.09
C LEU A 133 17.78 -8.68 -0.17
N SER A 134 18.59 -9.38 0.63
CA SER A 134 18.58 -10.85 0.69
C SER A 134 17.23 -11.36 1.19
N GLU A 135 16.72 -10.83 2.30
CA GLU A 135 15.41 -11.19 2.87
C GLU A 135 14.27 -11.00 1.86
N LEU A 136 14.20 -9.82 1.23
CA LEU A 136 13.15 -9.53 0.26
C LEU A 136 13.29 -10.35 -1.03
N SER A 137 14.53 -10.64 -1.47
CA SER A 137 14.75 -11.44 -2.67
C SER A 137 14.37 -12.90 -2.48
N GLU A 138 14.50 -13.42 -1.28
CA GLU A 138 14.05 -14.75 -0.90
C GLU A 138 12.53 -14.78 -0.76
N LEU A 139 11.95 -13.83 0.00
CA LEU A 139 10.50 -13.72 0.23
C LEU A 139 9.69 -13.60 -1.08
N LEU A 140 10.18 -12.82 -2.04
CA LEU A 140 9.49 -12.50 -3.30
C LEU A 140 10.07 -13.24 -4.52
N ASP A 141 10.97 -14.19 -4.30
CA ASP A 141 11.58 -15.04 -5.33
C ASP A 141 12.10 -14.24 -6.55
N PHE A 142 13.06 -13.33 -6.31
CA PHE A 142 13.68 -12.52 -7.38
C PHE A 142 15.20 -12.44 -7.32
N GLY A 143 15.83 -13.34 -6.60
CA GLY A 143 17.29 -13.33 -6.42
C GLY A 143 18.07 -13.41 -7.73
N ASP A 144 17.59 -14.18 -8.70
CA ASP A 144 18.17 -14.33 -10.04
C ASP A 144 17.98 -13.09 -10.92
N LEU A 145 17.08 -12.17 -10.55
CA LEU A 145 16.76 -10.96 -11.30
C LEU A 145 17.59 -9.75 -10.88
N LEU A 146 18.32 -9.82 -9.77
CA LEU A 146 19.00 -8.67 -9.15
C LEU A 146 19.89 -7.87 -10.10
N ASN A 147 20.55 -8.53 -11.03
CA ASN A 147 21.46 -7.90 -11.99
C ASN A 147 20.81 -7.67 -13.37
N ARG A 148 19.52 -8.00 -13.53
CA ARG A 148 18.78 -7.72 -14.77
C ARG A 148 18.26 -6.28 -14.76
N THR A 149 18.28 -5.66 -15.93
CA THR A 149 17.68 -4.33 -16.17
C THR A 149 16.15 -4.47 -16.08
N VAL A 150 15.49 -3.56 -15.35
CA VAL A 150 14.04 -3.60 -15.11
C VAL A 150 13.24 -3.60 -16.41
N GLY A 151 13.68 -2.88 -17.45
CA GLY A 151 13.04 -2.87 -18.77
C GLY A 151 12.97 -4.23 -19.47
N LYS A 152 13.78 -5.22 -19.04
CA LYS A 152 13.81 -6.60 -19.60
C LYS A 152 12.99 -7.59 -18.78
N LEU A 153 12.32 -7.15 -17.72
CA LEU A 153 11.49 -8.00 -16.85
C LEU A 153 10.08 -8.18 -17.43
N SER A 154 9.50 -9.37 -17.19
CA SER A 154 8.07 -9.57 -17.41
C SER A 154 7.23 -8.70 -16.47
N GLY A 155 5.93 -8.55 -16.74
CA GLY A 155 5.01 -7.81 -15.89
C GLY A 155 5.00 -8.35 -14.45
N GLY A 156 4.88 -9.66 -14.28
CA GLY A 156 4.90 -10.31 -12.98
C GLY A 156 6.24 -10.16 -12.26
N GLN A 157 7.37 -10.32 -12.96
CA GLN A 157 8.69 -10.08 -12.39
C GLN A 157 8.83 -8.64 -11.91
N ARG A 158 8.40 -7.67 -12.70
CA ARG A 158 8.42 -6.24 -12.34
C ARG A 158 7.55 -5.97 -11.12
N ARG A 159 6.36 -6.58 -11.05
CA ARG A 159 5.44 -6.41 -9.90
C ARG A 159 6.07 -6.89 -8.58
N ARG A 160 6.78 -8.02 -8.60
CA ARG A 160 7.53 -8.50 -7.43
C ARG A 160 8.55 -7.47 -6.94
N ILE A 161 9.25 -6.80 -7.86
CA ILE A 161 10.22 -5.74 -7.52
C ILE A 161 9.53 -4.47 -7.00
N ASP A 162 8.37 -4.08 -7.55
CA ASP A 162 7.59 -2.95 -7.02
C ASP A 162 7.16 -3.19 -5.57
N ILE A 163 6.76 -4.42 -5.24
CA ILE A 163 6.42 -4.82 -3.87
C ILE A 163 7.67 -4.80 -2.97
N ALA A 164 8.79 -5.41 -3.43
CA ALA A 164 10.05 -5.35 -2.70
C ALA A 164 10.46 -3.91 -2.38
N ARG A 165 10.32 -3.00 -3.36
CA ARG A 165 10.60 -1.57 -3.20
C ARG A 165 9.71 -0.94 -2.11
N ALA A 166 8.44 -1.28 -2.07
CA ALA A 166 7.50 -0.76 -1.07
C ALA A 166 7.79 -1.29 0.34
N LEU A 167 8.37 -2.49 0.46
CA LEU A 167 8.67 -3.16 1.73
C LEU A 167 10.09 -2.87 2.26
N LEU A 168 10.96 -2.19 1.51
CA LEU A 168 12.37 -1.98 1.88
C LEU A 168 12.58 -1.41 3.28
N HIS A 169 11.76 -0.45 3.68
CA HIS A 169 11.89 0.30 4.92
C HIS A 169 10.98 -0.21 6.05
N GLU A 170 10.45 -1.44 5.92
CA GLU A 170 9.58 -2.09 6.90
C GLU A 170 8.38 -1.24 7.30
N PRO A 171 7.51 -0.90 6.34
CA PRO A 171 6.34 -0.07 6.62
C PRO A 171 5.36 -0.75 7.58
N GLU A 172 4.57 0.04 8.30
CA GLU A 172 3.45 -0.45 9.12
C GLU A 172 2.17 -0.63 8.29
N ILE A 173 2.07 0.08 7.16
CA ILE A 173 0.94 0.05 6.24
C ILE A 173 1.44 -0.19 4.83
N LEU A 174 0.88 -1.18 4.15
CA LEU A 174 1.10 -1.44 2.73
C LEU A 174 -0.14 -1.08 1.93
N ILE A 175 -0.01 -0.13 1.02
CA ILE A 175 -1.06 0.28 0.09
C ILE A 175 -0.80 -0.37 -1.26
N LEU A 176 -1.80 -1.06 -1.79
CA LEU A 176 -1.74 -1.77 -3.06
C LEU A 176 -2.83 -1.24 -4.00
N ASP A 177 -2.43 -0.52 -5.04
CA ASP A 177 -3.38 -0.04 -6.06
C ASP A 177 -3.49 -1.05 -7.20
N GLU A 178 -4.63 -1.75 -7.25
CA GLU A 178 -4.94 -2.82 -8.21
C GLU A 178 -3.77 -3.80 -8.40
N PRO A 179 -3.33 -4.49 -7.32
CA PRO A 179 -2.03 -5.16 -7.29
C PRO A 179 -1.88 -6.32 -8.26
N THR A 180 -2.98 -6.93 -8.69
CA THR A 180 -2.98 -8.17 -9.49
C THR A 180 -3.39 -7.96 -10.93
N THR A 181 -3.76 -6.73 -11.31
CA THR A 181 -4.18 -6.42 -12.68
C THR A 181 -3.09 -6.79 -13.68
N GLY A 182 -3.43 -7.65 -14.66
CA GLY A 182 -2.51 -8.10 -15.71
C GLY A 182 -1.46 -9.13 -15.27
N LEU A 183 -1.55 -9.68 -14.05
CA LEU A 183 -0.67 -10.73 -13.58
C LEU A 183 -1.17 -12.13 -13.99
N ASP A 184 -0.21 -13.01 -14.24
CA ASP A 184 -0.47 -14.44 -14.38
C ASP A 184 -0.90 -15.05 -13.02
N PRO A 185 -1.60 -16.21 -13.03
CA PRO A 185 -2.12 -16.82 -11.81
C PRO A 185 -1.05 -17.16 -10.77
N GLN A 186 0.16 -17.58 -11.19
CA GLN A 186 1.23 -17.95 -10.27
C GLN A 186 1.78 -16.71 -9.53
N THR A 187 2.02 -15.62 -10.26
CA THR A 187 2.46 -14.35 -9.67
C THR A 187 1.40 -13.79 -8.72
N ARG A 188 0.11 -13.93 -9.04
CA ARG A 188 -0.99 -13.52 -8.17
C ARG A 188 -0.98 -14.31 -6.84
N LEU A 189 -0.87 -15.64 -6.91
CA LEU A 189 -0.80 -16.49 -5.72
C LEU A 189 0.42 -16.16 -4.85
N LEU A 190 1.59 -15.96 -5.45
CA LEU A 190 2.80 -15.55 -4.72
C LEU A 190 2.59 -14.21 -4.01
N LEU A 191 2.01 -13.22 -4.70
CA LEU A 191 1.72 -11.92 -4.09
C LEU A 191 0.84 -12.08 -2.85
N TRP A 192 -0.26 -12.82 -2.96
CA TRP A 192 -1.18 -13.04 -1.85
C TRP A 192 -0.52 -13.81 -0.71
N SER A 193 0.26 -14.85 -0.99
CA SER A 193 0.98 -15.58 0.06
C SER A 193 1.94 -14.68 0.84
N VAL A 194 2.67 -13.81 0.15
CA VAL A 194 3.58 -12.85 0.79
C VAL A 194 2.82 -11.81 1.62
N VAL A 195 1.73 -11.25 1.10
CA VAL A 195 0.91 -10.29 1.83
C VAL A 195 0.35 -10.91 3.11
N MET A 196 -0.21 -12.13 3.02
CA MET A 196 -0.78 -12.83 4.18
C MET A 196 0.30 -13.24 5.19
N GLN A 197 1.48 -13.68 4.73
CA GLN A 197 2.61 -13.98 5.60
C GLN A 197 3.07 -12.74 6.38
N LEU A 198 3.31 -11.62 5.70
CA LEU A 198 3.75 -10.38 6.35
C LEU A 198 2.71 -9.85 7.34
N ARG A 199 1.43 -10.01 7.02
CA ARG A 199 0.35 -9.67 7.92
C ARG A 199 0.38 -10.52 9.19
N ALA A 200 0.53 -11.84 9.06
CA ALA A 200 0.55 -12.77 10.18
C ALA A 200 1.81 -12.63 11.06
N GLU A 201 2.98 -12.46 10.44
CA GLU A 201 4.27 -12.44 11.15
C GLU A 201 4.65 -11.06 11.70
N HIS A 202 4.27 -9.99 11.01
CA HIS A 202 4.70 -8.61 11.31
C HIS A 202 3.56 -7.66 11.66
N GLY A 203 2.30 -8.14 11.68
CA GLY A 203 1.14 -7.30 11.94
C GLY A 203 0.95 -6.18 10.89
N LEU A 204 1.41 -6.42 9.65
CA LEU A 204 1.29 -5.47 8.56
C LEU A 204 -0.18 -5.15 8.28
N THR A 205 -0.54 -3.88 8.27
CA THR A 205 -1.86 -3.45 7.81
C THR A 205 -1.83 -3.31 6.30
N VAL A 206 -2.85 -3.83 5.62
CA VAL A 206 -2.92 -3.81 4.16
C VAL A 206 -4.16 -3.08 3.70
N PHE A 207 -3.98 -2.06 2.90
CA PHE A 207 -5.05 -1.35 2.21
C PHE A 207 -4.93 -1.62 0.71
N LEU A 208 -5.88 -2.32 0.13
CA LEU A 208 -5.87 -2.60 -1.29
C LEU A 208 -7.06 -1.98 -2.01
N THR A 209 -6.84 -1.52 -3.25
CA THR A 209 -7.93 -1.24 -4.17
C THR A 209 -8.05 -2.37 -5.17
N THR A 210 -9.26 -2.73 -5.48
CA THR A 210 -9.55 -3.74 -6.51
C THR A 210 -10.90 -3.49 -7.17
N HIS A 211 -11.08 -4.07 -8.34
CA HIS A 211 -12.37 -4.22 -9.00
C HIS A 211 -12.78 -5.71 -9.08
N TYR A 212 -11.97 -6.62 -8.54
CA TYR A 212 -12.22 -8.05 -8.49
C TYR A 212 -12.81 -8.44 -7.14
N MET A 213 -14.01 -9.04 -7.14
CA MET A 213 -14.66 -9.51 -5.90
C MET A 213 -13.88 -10.64 -5.23
N GLU A 214 -13.18 -11.47 -6.00
CA GLU A 214 -12.37 -12.55 -5.48
C GLU A 214 -11.23 -12.07 -4.58
N GLU A 215 -10.65 -10.92 -4.89
CA GLU A 215 -9.59 -10.32 -4.07
C GLU A 215 -10.12 -9.69 -2.78
N ALA A 216 -11.36 -9.25 -2.80
CA ALA A 216 -12.01 -8.70 -1.62
C ALA A 216 -12.57 -9.79 -0.69
N ALA A 217 -12.69 -11.05 -1.17
CA ALA A 217 -13.27 -12.15 -0.39
C ALA A 217 -12.44 -12.52 0.85
N ASP A 218 -11.10 -12.33 0.78
CA ASP A 218 -10.18 -12.62 1.89
C ASP A 218 -9.94 -11.40 2.78
N ALA A 219 -10.58 -10.25 2.49
CA ALA A 219 -10.45 -9.05 3.28
C ALA A 219 -11.30 -9.13 4.56
N ASP A 220 -10.77 -8.58 5.65
CA ASP A 220 -11.51 -8.45 6.91
C ASP A 220 -12.63 -7.42 6.78
N TYR A 221 -12.45 -6.44 5.87
CA TYR A 221 -13.40 -5.38 5.60
C TYR A 221 -13.38 -4.96 4.13
N VAL A 222 -14.59 -4.68 3.58
CA VAL A 222 -14.80 -4.26 2.20
C VAL A 222 -15.61 -2.97 2.17
#